data_c7c4178316db51c4ee86da89210d72fc
#
_entry.id   c7c4178316db51c4ee86da89210d72fc
#
_cell.length_a   1.000
_cell.length_b   1.000
_cell.length_c   1.000
_cell.angle_alpha   90.00
_cell.angle_beta   90.00
_cell.angle_gamma   90.00
#
_symmetry.space_group_name_H-M   'P 1'
#
loop_
_entity.id
_entity.type
_entity.pdbx_description
1 polymer ?
#
loop_
_entity_poly.entity_id
_entity_poly.type
_entity_poly.pdbx_seq_one_letter_code
_entity_poly.pdbx_strand_id
1 'polypeptide(L)'
;LLSIKPEWWEKILAGEKDLEIRKTAPRAGARGTEPWPLLVLAYVSGTGAVLGQFLCMGWVKSNCFRYLASRSCVPAEDLEKYAGGKSLYGWIVGEAEEYETPSPLAEFGLTRPPMSWQYIEIPDDKEE
;
A
#
# COMPACT_ATOMS: atom_id res chain seq x y z
N LEU A 1 -4.54 -4.78 3.51
CA LEU A 1 -3.27 -4.84 4.23
C LEU A 1 -2.13 -4.97 3.23
N LEU A 2 -1.17 -4.10 3.33
CA LEU A 2 -0.05 -4.00 2.40
C LEU A 2 1.24 -4.24 3.17
N SER A 3 2.09 -5.15 2.67
CA SER A 3 3.43 -5.31 3.22
C SER A 3 4.36 -4.33 2.51
N ILE A 4 5.03 -3.49 3.27
CA ILE A 4 5.87 -2.45 2.69
C ILE A 4 7.19 -2.40 3.44
N LYS A 5 8.28 -2.11 2.70
CA LYS A 5 9.59 -1.98 3.33
C LYS A 5 9.68 -0.69 4.11
N PRO A 6 10.48 -0.67 5.20
CA PRO A 6 10.59 0.53 6.04
C PRO A 6 11.00 1.77 5.27
N GLU A 7 11.92 1.62 4.32
CA GLU A 7 12.41 2.79 3.58
C GLU A 7 11.30 3.44 2.77
N TRP A 8 10.41 2.66 2.20
CA TRP A 8 9.31 3.22 1.43
C TRP A 8 8.23 3.80 2.33
N TRP A 9 8.00 3.14 3.47
CA TRP A 9 7.02 3.67 4.43
C TRP A 9 7.44 5.05 4.92
N GLU A 10 8.74 5.21 5.21
CA GLU A 10 9.23 6.50 5.65
C GLU A 10 9.06 7.59 4.60
N LYS A 11 9.26 7.23 3.33
CA LYS A 11 9.07 8.21 2.26
C LYS A 11 7.60 8.56 2.05
N ILE A 12 6.71 7.61 2.29
CA ILE A 12 5.29 7.89 2.26
C ILE A 12 4.93 8.88 3.37
N LEU A 13 5.41 8.62 4.58
CA LEU A 13 5.13 9.51 5.71
C LEU A 13 5.72 10.90 5.50
N ALA A 14 6.86 10.98 4.83
CA ALA A 14 7.50 12.27 4.56
C ALA A 14 6.83 13.04 3.42
N GLY A 15 5.89 12.42 2.72
CA GLY A 15 5.21 13.07 1.60
C GLY A 15 6.03 13.04 0.31
N GLU A 16 7.14 12.33 0.28
CA GLU A 16 7.98 12.26 -0.90
C GLU A 16 7.52 11.21 -1.89
N LYS A 17 6.84 10.17 -1.40
CA LYS A 17 6.39 9.05 -2.23
C LYS A 17 4.87 9.07 -2.23
N ASP A 18 4.29 9.42 -3.36
CA ASP A 18 2.83 9.45 -3.47
C ASP A 18 2.27 8.41 -4.44
N LEU A 19 3.12 7.50 -4.92
CA LEU A 19 2.66 6.30 -5.63
C LEU A 19 3.37 5.09 -5.03
N GLU A 20 2.58 4.10 -4.64
CA GLU A 20 3.11 2.82 -4.21
C GLU A 20 2.95 1.86 -5.38
N ILE A 21 4.07 1.28 -5.85
CA ILE A 21 4.07 0.53 -7.09
C ILE A 21 3.92 -0.96 -6.81
N ARG A 22 2.91 -1.56 -7.42
CA ARG A 22 2.63 -2.99 -7.26
C ARG A 22 2.27 -3.59 -8.61
N LYS A 23 2.34 -4.93 -8.69
CA LYS A 23 1.99 -5.63 -9.92
C LYS A 23 0.49 -5.77 -10.09
N THR A 24 -0.26 -5.59 -9.01
CA THR A 24 -1.71 -5.66 -9.01
C THR A 24 -2.27 -4.52 -8.19
N ALA A 25 -3.57 -4.33 -8.24
CA ALA A 25 -4.23 -3.26 -7.51
C ALA A 25 -5.56 -3.75 -6.97
N PRO A 26 -6.07 -3.10 -5.92
CA PRO A 26 -7.37 -3.45 -5.39
C PRO A 26 -8.44 -3.27 -6.44
N ARG A 27 -9.42 -4.16 -6.41
CA ARG A 27 -10.55 -4.08 -7.32
C ARG A 27 -11.73 -3.45 -6.61
N ALA A 28 -11.44 -2.43 -5.81
CA ALA A 28 -12.47 -1.69 -5.12
C ALA A 28 -13.49 -1.23 -6.13
N GLY A 29 -14.76 -1.42 -5.82
CA GLY A 29 -15.80 -1.04 -6.74
C GLY A 29 -16.01 -2.00 -7.89
N ALA A 30 -15.36 -3.17 -7.86
CA ALA A 30 -15.51 -4.14 -8.94
C ALA A 30 -16.97 -4.46 -9.21
N ARG A 31 -17.80 -4.38 -8.19
CA ARG A 31 -19.23 -4.57 -8.33
C ARG A 31 -19.99 -3.26 -8.20
N GLY A 32 -19.28 -2.14 -8.26
CA GLY A 32 -19.90 -0.84 -8.10
C GLY A 32 -20.32 -0.52 -6.70
N THR A 33 -19.82 -1.26 -5.73
CA THR A 33 -20.27 -1.08 -4.35
C THR A 33 -19.22 -0.52 -3.43
N GLU A 34 -17.99 -0.48 -3.85
CA GLU A 34 -16.91 -0.02 -2.97
C GLU A 34 -16.31 1.24 -3.52
N PRO A 35 -16.61 2.36 -2.91
CA PRO A 35 -16.09 3.64 -3.39
C PRO A 35 -14.64 3.84 -2.99
N TRP A 36 -13.96 4.68 -3.73
CA TRP A 36 -12.68 5.22 -3.31
C TRP A 36 -12.94 6.39 -2.39
N PRO A 37 -12.05 6.68 -1.46
CA PRO A 37 -10.76 6.04 -1.23
C PRO A 37 -10.88 4.74 -0.44
N LEU A 38 -9.82 3.94 -0.51
CA LEU A 38 -9.75 2.68 0.19
C LEU A 38 -8.71 2.79 1.29
N LEU A 39 -9.06 2.35 2.48
CA LEU A 39 -8.13 2.40 3.60
C LEU A 39 -7.10 1.27 3.45
N VAL A 40 -5.82 1.62 3.50
CA VAL A 40 -4.73 0.67 3.39
C VAL A 40 -3.94 0.67 4.69
N LEU A 41 -3.84 -0.51 5.31
CA LEU A 41 -3.05 -0.67 6.52
C LEU A 41 -1.64 -1.13 6.13
N ALA A 42 -0.64 -0.51 6.71
CA ALA A 42 0.75 -0.73 6.32
C ALA A 42 1.45 -1.65 7.32
N TYR A 43 1.68 -2.90 6.91
CA TYR A 43 2.54 -3.80 7.65
C TYR A 43 3.97 -3.50 7.19
N VAL A 44 4.80 -3.02 8.10
CA VAL A 44 6.16 -2.64 7.71
C VAL A 44 7.08 -3.83 7.97
N SER A 45 7.71 -4.30 6.89
CA SER A 45 8.52 -5.51 6.92
C SER A 45 9.62 -5.39 7.96
N GLY A 46 9.83 -6.48 8.70
CA GLY A 46 10.86 -6.53 9.72
C GLY A 46 10.43 -6.05 11.09
N THR A 47 9.27 -5.39 11.19
CA THR A 47 8.79 -4.89 12.48
C THR A 47 7.81 -5.84 13.16
N GLY A 48 7.22 -6.75 12.39
CA GLY A 48 6.24 -7.68 12.94
C GLY A 48 4.88 -7.07 13.16
N ALA A 49 4.64 -5.84 12.70
CA ALA A 49 3.42 -5.14 13.08
C ALA A 49 2.94 -4.20 11.99
N VAL A 50 1.67 -3.83 12.09
CA VAL A 50 1.08 -2.76 11.28
C VAL A 50 1.43 -1.45 11.97
N LEU A 51 2.18 -0.60 11.30
CA LEU A 51 2.68 0.63 11.90
C LEU A 51 1.82 1.84 11.60
N GLY A 52 0.98 1.77 10.59
CA GLY A 52 0.17 2.92 10.23
C GLY A 52 -0.75 2.61 9.08
N GLN A 53 -1.23 3.67 8.43
CA GLN A 53 -2.21 3.54 7.36
C GLN A 53 -2.15 4.70 6.40
N PHE A 54 -2.71 4.52 5.21
CA PHE A 54 -2.94 5.64 4.30
C PHE A 54 -4.22 5.38 3.52
N LEU A 55 -4.72 6.43 2.88
CA LEU A 55 -5.86 6.29 1.99
C LEU A 55 -5.36 6.11 0.57
N CYS A 56 -5.82 5.04 -0.09
CA CYS A 56 -5.53 4.86 -1.49
C CYS A 56 -6.63 5.59 -2.27
N MET A 57 -6.22 6.62 -3.00
CA MET A 57 -7.18 7.49 -3.68
C MET A 57 -7.52 6.99 -5.08
N GLY A 58 -7.07 5.80 -5.42
CA GLY A 58 -7.24 5.22 -6.73
C GLY A 58 -5.92 4.66 -7.19
N TRP A 59 -5.85 4.24 -8.44
CA TRP A 59 -4.57 3.76 -8.98
C TRP A 59 -4.47 4.12 -10.46
N VAL A 60 -3.23 4.18 -10.92
CA VAL A 60 -2.93 4.36 -12.35
C VAL A 60 -2.17 3.14 -12.81
N LYS A 61 -2.43 2.70 -14.04
CA LYS A 61 -1.72 1.58 -14.63
C LYS A 61 -0.86 2.15 -15.76
N SER A 62 0.44 1.88 -15.72
CA SER A 62 1.33 2.53 -16.66
C SER A 62 2.57 1.69 -16.91
N ASN A 63 3.13 1.83 -18.11
CA ASN A 63 4.45 1.31 -18.41
C ASN A 63 5.43 2.45 -18.67
N CYS A 64 5.04 3.67 -18.32
CA CYS A 64 5.95 4.80 -18.38
C CYS A 64 6.74 4.83 -17.08
N PHE A 65 7.85 4.11 -17.04
CA PHE A 65 8.58 3.93 -15.79
C PHE A 65 9.21 5.22 -15.29
N ARG A 66 9.49 6.17 -16.18
CA ARG A 66 10.00 7.47 -15.75
C ARG A 66 8.95 8.23 -14.95
N TYR A 67 7.70 8.18 -15.42
CA TYR A 67 6.61 8.81 -14.68
C TYR A 67 6.42 8.14 -13.32
N LEU A 68 6.38 6.81 -13.32
CA LEU A 68 6.19 6.09 -12.07
C LEU A 68 7.35 6.35 -11.10
N ALA A 69 8.58 6.43 -11.63
CA ALA A 69 9.74 6.69 -10.79
C ALA A 69 9.66 8.06 -10.14
N SER A 70 9.16 9.06 -10.86
CA SER A 70 9.11 10.42 -10.35
C SER A 70 8.18 10.55 -9.16
N ARG A 71 7.19 9.66 -9.03
CA ARG A 71 6.18 9.71 -7.99
C ARG A 71 6.38 8.65 -6.91
N SER A 72 7.19 7.63 -7.19
CA SER A 72 7.33 6.50 -6.28
C SER A 72 8.65 6.47 -5.54
N CYS A 73 9.61 7.31 -5.92
CA CYS A 73 10.95 7.32 -5.37
C CYS A 73 11.76 6.07 -5.73
N VAL A 74 11.25 5.23 -6.61
CA VAL A 74 11.94 4.02 -7.06
C VAL A 74 12.56 4.30 -8.41
N PRO A 75 13.87 4.01 -8.62
CA PRO A 75 14.50 4.28 -9.91
C PRO A 75 13.78 3.56 -11.05
N ALA A 76 13.70 4.22 -12.20
CA ALA A 76 12.98 3.67 -13.34
C ALA A 76 13.52 2.32 -13.77
N GLU A 77 14.85 2.12 -13.72
CA GLU A 77 15.42 0.84 -14.12
C GLU A 77 15.00 -0.30 -13.20
N ASP A 78 14.81 0.00 -11.90
CA ASP A 78 14.34 -1.00 -10.96
C ASP A 78 12.89 -1.33 -11.22
N LEU A 79 12.09 -0.33 -11.58
CA LEU A 79 10.69 -0.56 -11.92
C LEU A 79 10.58 -1.41 -13.18
N GLU A 80 11.44 -1.16 -14.14
CA GLU A 80 11.40 -1.90 -15.39
C GLU A 80 11.71 -3.38 -15.15
N LYS A 81 12.70 -3.65 -14.29
CA LYS A 81 13.02 -5.03 -13.92
C LYS A 81 11.87 -5.68 -13.19
N TYR A 82 11.30 -4.95 -12.25
CA TYR A 82 10.18 -5.46 -11.47
C TYR A 82 8.98 -5.78 -12.36
N ALA A 83 8.75 -4.95 -13.38
CA ALA A 83 7.61 -5.11 -14.28
C ALA A 83 7.69 -6.35 -15.14
N GLY A 84 8.92 -6.76 -15.51
CA GLY A 84 9.08 -7.94 -16.35
C GLY A 84 8.36 -7.85 -17.68
N GLY A 85 8.37 -6.67 -18.28
CA GLY A 85 7.75 -6.46 -19.58
C GLY A 85 6.30 -6.07 -19.54
N LYS A 86 5.74 -5.86 -18.34
CA LYS A 86 4.32 -5.52 -18.21
C LYS A 86 4.17 -4.14 -17.60
N SER A 87 2.94 -3.62 -17.63
CA SER A 87 2.63 -2.39 -16.93
C SER A 87 2.58 -2.64 -15.43
N LEU A 88 2.73 -1.58 -14.67
CA LEU A 88 2.64 -1.65 -13.21
C LEU A 88 1.50 -0.76 -12.75
N TYR A 89 1.03 -1.04 -11.54
CA TYR A 89 -0.02 -0.23 -10.90
C TYR A 89 0.62 0.69 -9.89
N GLY A 90 0.27 1.97 -9.96
CA GLY A 90 0.68 2.94 -8.95
C GLY A 90 -0.53 3.26 -8.09
N TRP A 91 -0.49 2.86 -6.83
CA TRP A 91 -1.57 3.18 -5.88
C TRP A 91 -1.35 4.60 -5.40
N ILE A 92 -2.36 5.44 -5.58
CA ILE A 92 -2.23 6.87 -5.25
C ILE A 92 -2.40 7.04 -3.75
N VAL A 93 -1.33 7.52 -3.10
CA VAL A 93 -1.27 7.60 -1.65
C VAL A 93 -1.81 8.95 -1.19
N GLY A 94 -2.82 8.90 -0.32
CA GLY A 94 -3.32 10.09 0.36
C GLY A 94 -3.11 9.93 1.85
N GLU A 95 -3.32 10.93 2.60
CA GLU A 95 -3.40 11.00 4.07
C GLU A 95 -2.77 9.82 4.79
N ALA A 96 -1.45 9.81 4.87
CA ALA A 96 -0.73 8.76 5.58
C ALA A 96 -0.48 9.18 7.01
N GLU A 97 -0.59 8.19 7.92
CA GLU A 97 -0.29 8.46 9.32
C GLU A 97 0.31 7.23 9.96
N GLU A 98 1.20 7.45 10.92
CA GLU A 98 1.77 6.37 11.69
C GLU A 98 1.06 6.29 13.04
N TYR A 99 0.76 5.07 13.49
CA TYR A 99 0.08 4.88 14.76
C TYR A 99 1.05 5.15 15.92
N GLU A 100 0.51 5.63 17.03
CA GLU A 100 1.32 5.76 18.24
C GLU A 100 1.76 4.40 18.75
N THR A 101 0.88 3.40 18.62
CA THR A 101 1.18 2.06 19.06
C THR A 101 1.01 1.09 17.90
N PRO A 102 2.05 0.36 17.54
CA PRO A 102 1.92 -0.64 16.46
C PRO A 102 0.88 -1.68 16.79
N SER A 103 0.20 -2.17 15.77
CA SER A 103 -0.84 -3.19 15.92
C SER A 103 -0.31 -4.52 15.39
N PRO A 104 -0.34 -5.57 16.22
CA PRO A 104 0.15 -6.87 15.76
C PRO A 104 -0.80 -7.48 14.74
N LEU A 105 -0.25 -8.34 13.88
CA LEU A 105 -1.06 -9.00 12.84
C LEU A 105 -2.21 -9.79 13.44
N ALA A 106 -2.04 -10.31 14.65
CA ALA A 106 -3.08 -11.12 15.26
C ALA A 106 -4.39 -10.34 15.44
N GLU A 107 -4.31 -9.03 15.56
CA GLU A 107 -5.53 -8.23 15.68
C GLU A 107 -6.38 -8.29 14.42
N PHE A 108 -5.77 -8.69 13.31
CA PHE A 108 -6.48 -8.79 12.03
C PHE A 108 -6.68 -10.23 11.62
N GLY A 109 -6.48 -11.17 12.56
CA GLY A 109 -6.71 -12.58 12.29
C GLY A 109 -5.63 -13.24 11.47
N LEU A 110 -4.44 -12.65 11.41
CA LEU A 110 -3.37 -13.15 10.57
C LEU A 110 -2.21 -13.64 11.40
N THR A 111 -1.54 -14.70 10.91
CA THR A 111 -0.35 -15.22 11.56
C THR A 111 0.91 -14.82 10.82
N ARG A 112 0.79 -14.35 9.58
CA ARG A 112 1.92 -13.88 8.81
C ARG A 112 1.44 -12.77 7.85
N PRO A 113 2.34 -11.89 7.44
CA PRO A 113 1.95 -10.82 6.52
C PRO A 113 1.74 -11.35 5.10
N PRO A 114 0.99 -10.64 4.29
CA PRO A 114 0.87 -11.00 2.87
C PRO A 114 2.20 -10.80 2.17
N MET A 115 2.42 -11.53 1.09
CA MET A 115 3.63 -11.35 0.29
C MET A 115 3.63 -10.01 -0.42
N SER A 116 2.47 -9.48 -0.74
CA SER A 116 2.33 -8.15 -1.32
C SER A 116 1.22 -7.42 -0.59
N TRP A 117 -0.02 -7.82 -0.84
CA TRP A 117 -1.16 -7.21 -0.16
C TRP A 117 -2.33 -8.17 -0.21
N GLN A 118 -3.31 -7.94 0.65
CA GLN A 118 -4.55 -8.72 0.65
C GLN A 118 -5.66 -7.92 1.31
N TYR A 119 -6.89 -8.28 0.97
CA TYR A 119 -8.04 -7.71 1.66
C TYR A 119 -8.11 -8.29 3.06
N ILE A 120 -8.49 -7.46 4.00
CA ILE A 120 -8.75 -7.91 5.37
C ILE A 120 -10.02 -7.21 5.84
N GLU A 121 -10.61 -7.77 6.89
CA GLU A 121 -11.70 -7.11 7.57
C GLU A 121 -11.12 -6.42 8.78
N ILE A 122 -11.43 -5.14 8.91
CA ILE A 122 -10.97 -4.39 10.07
C ILE A 122 -11.90 -4.72 11.23
N PRO A 123 -11.33 -5.10 12.38
CA PRO A 123 -12.18 -5.45 13.51
C PRO A 123 -13.14 -4.34 13.89
N ASP A 124 -14.34 -4.74 14.23
CA ASP A 124 -15.37 -3.81 14.63
C ASP A 124 -15.12 -3.46 16.09
N ASP A 125 -14.83 -2.22 16.37
CA ASP A 125 -14.51 -1.82 17.73
C ASP A 125 -15.61 -1.01 18.36
N LYS A 126 -16.80 -1.08 17.81
CA LYS A 126 -17.83 -0.42 18.43
C LYS A 126 -18.41 -1.10 19.51
N GLU A 127 -18.20 -1.40 19.88
CA GLU A 127 -18.54 -1.87 20.85
C GLU A 127 -18.79 -1.28 21.76
N GLU A 128 -18.65 -0.88 21.54
CA GLU A 128 -18.81 -0.27 22.15
C GLU A 128 -19.17 0.03 22.46
#